data_c3c10808d389e7cc505516bd714e7a99
#
_entry.id   c3c10808d389e7cc505516bd714e7a99
#
_cell.length_a   1.000
_cell.length_b   1.000
_cell.length_c   1.000
_cell.angle_alpha   90.00
_cell.angle_beta   90.00
_cell.angle_gamma   90.00
#
_symmetry.space_group_name_H-M   'P 1'
#
loop_
_entity.id
_entity.type
_entity.pdbx_description
1 polymer ?
#
loop_
_entity_poly.entity_id
_entity_poly.type
_entity_poly.pdbx_seq_one_letter_code
_entity_poly.pdbx_strand_id
1 'polypeptide(L)'
;MTEDWFAGAVERVAGAGRQACVAIESAVGALREGLEAREAGRSIVDELIRAGGRETRLDAAEAFREYERAIGSMRAGVVRALVDEGGLSLTDVAKRMKISRQAAARLYERVRERGDEGPD
;
A
#
# COMPACT_ATOMS: atom_id res chain seq x y z
N MET A 1 -7.22 17.62 -14.70
CA MET A 1 -7.53 16.57 -13.68
C MET A 1 -8.69 17.05 -12.84
N THR A 2 -9.67 16.22 -12.64
CA THR A 2 -10.87 16.58 -11.88
C THR A 2 -10.82 15.98 -10.48
N GLU A 3 -11.75 16.38 -9.62
CA GLU A 3 -11.84 15.83 -8.28
C GLU A 3 -12.11 14.33 -8.26
N ASP A 4 -12.65 13.79 -9.36
CA ASP A 4 -12.98 12.37 -9.46
C ASP A 4 -11.73 11.49 -9.34
N TRP A 5 -10.57 11.97 -9.79
CA TRP A 5 -9.35 11.20 -9.65
C TRP A 5 -9.02 10.92 -8.19
N PHE A 6 -9.23 11.92 -7.34
CA PHE A 6 -8.94 11.79 -5.91
C PHE A 6 -9.89 10.81 -5.25
N ALA A 7 -11.18 10.91 -5.55
CA ALA A 7 -12.17 9.98 -5.04
C ALA A 7 -11.82 8.55 -5.42
N GLY A 8 -11.45 8.33 -6.70
CA GLY A 8 -11.03 7.01 -7.15
C GLY A 8 -9.77 6.52 -6.45
N ALA A 9 -8.81 7.42 -6.23
CA ALA A 9 -7.56 7.07 -5.53
C ALA A 9 -7.85 6.66 -4.08
N VAL A 10 -8.72 7.41 -3.40
CA VAL A 10 -9.11 7.08 -2.02
C VAL A 10 -9.77 5.71 -1.96
N GLU A 11 -10.66 5.41 -2.91
CA GLU A 11 -11.32 4.10 -2.95
C GLU A 11 -10.33 2.96 -3.17
N ARG A 12 -9.32 3.18 -4.02
CA ARG A 12 -8.28 2.16 -4.22
C ARG A 12 -7.48 1.94 -2.95
N VAL A 13 -7.11 3.02 -2.25
CA VAL A 13 -6.39 2.93 -0.97
C VAL A 13 -7.25 2.18 0.05
N ALA A 14 -8.52 2.55 0.16
CA ALA A 14 -9.43 1.92 1.12
C ALA A 14 -9.59 0.43 0.84
N GLY A 15 -9.75 0.05 -0.44
CA GLY A 15 -9.89 -1.35 -0.82
C GLY A 15 -8.63 -2.16 -0.54
N ALA A 16 -7.47 -1.61 -0.92
CA ALA A 16 -6.19 -2.27 -0.65
C ALA A 16 -5.92 -2.38 0.86
N GLY A 17 -6.31 -1.35 1.62
CA GLY A 17 -6.17 -1.37 3.08
C GLY A 17 -7.02 -2.46 3.72
N ARG A 18 -8.26 -2.61 3.28
CA ARG A 18 -9.13 -3.68 3.78
C ARG A 18 -8.55 -5.06 3.48
N GLN A 19 -8.04 -5.25 2.26
CA GLN A 19 -7.44 -6.52 1.89
C GLN A 19 -6.18 -6.82 2.72
N ALA A 20 -5.38 -5.79 2.96
CA ALA A 20 -4.18 -5.94 3.80
C ALA A 20 -4.56 -6.35 5.23
N CYS A 21 -5.60 -5.74 5.80
CA CYS A 21 -6.06 -6.10 7.14
C CYS A 21 -6.50 -7.55 7.22
N VAL A 22 -7.29 -8.01 6.24
CA VAL A 22 -7.76 -9.40 6.20
C VAL A 22 -6.58 -10.36 6.08
N ALA A 23 -5.64 -10.06 5.19
CA ALA A 23 -4.49 -10.93 4.96
C ALA A 23 -3.60 -11.01 6.20
N ILE A 24 -3.39 -9.88 6.88
CA ILE A 24 -2.59 -9.83 8.10
C ILE A 24 -3.28 -10.63 9.21
N GLU A 25 -4.59 -10.49 9.35
CA GLU A 25 -5.33 -11.27 10.35
C GLU A 25 -5.25 -12.76 10.08
N SER A 26 -5.28 -13.18 8.82
CA SER A 26 -5.10 -14.58 8.46
C SER A 26 -3.72 -15.09 8.86
N ALA A 27 -2.68 -14.27 8.64
CA ALA A 27 -1.32 -14.65 9.03
C ALA A 27 -1.19 -14.77 10.55
N VAL A 28 -1.79 -13.84 11.29
CA VAL A 28 -1.81 -13.90 12.75
C VAL A 28 -2.59 -15.14 13.21
N GLY A 29 -3.68 -15.48 12.54
CA GLY A 29 -4.47 -16.68 12.84
C GLY A 29 -3.64 -17.95 12.74
N ALA A 30 -2.81 -18.06 11.70
CA ALA A 30 -1.91 -19.21 11.56
C ALA A 30 -0.93 -19.31 12.73
N LEU A 31 -0.40 -18.16 13.18
CA LEU A 31 0.50 -18.14 14.33
C LEU A 31 -0.22 -18.56 15.62
N ARG A 32 -1.46 -18.13 15.79
CA ARG A 32 -2.25 -18.52 16.97
C ARG A 32 -2.52 -20.02 16.99
N GLU A 33 -2.76 -20.63 15.84
CA GLU A 33 -2.91 -22.07 15.75
C GLU A 33 -1.62 -22.79 16.16
N GLY A 34 -0.46 -22.25 15.80
CA GLY A 34 0.83 -22.78 16.25
C GLY A 34 0.99 -22.69 17.77
N LEU A 35 0.56 -21.57 18.35
CA LEU A 35 0.60 -21.38 19.79
C LEU A 35 -0.30 -22.39 20.52
N GLU A 36 -1.51 -22.58 20.01
CA GLU A 36 -2.45 -23.57 20.59
C GLU A 36 -1.87 -24.98 20.50
N ALA A 37 -1.23 -25.32 19.38
CA ALA A 37 -0.60 -26.62 19.23
C ALA A 37 0.50 -26.84 20.27
N ARG A 38 1.32 -25.80 20.51
CA ARG A 38 2.37 -25.89 21.54
C ARG A 38 1.77 -26.11 22.92
N GLU A 39 0.72 -25.40 23.25
CA GLU A 39 0.07 -25.53 24.55
C GLU A 39 -0.57 -26.90 24.75
N ALA A 40 -0.98 -27.53 23.64
CA ALA A 40 -1.52 -28.88 23.66
C ALA A 40 -0.43 -29.98 23.54
N GLY A 41 0.83 -29.60 23.54
CA GLY A 41 1.95 -30.55 23.44
C GLY A 41 2.17 -31.09 22.03
N ARG A 42 1.62 -30.43 20.99
CA ARG A 42 1.78 -30.84 19.60
C ARG A 42 2.93 -30.05 18.95
N SER A 43 3.36 -30.50 17.78
CA SER A 43 4.44 -29.87 17.04
C SER A 43 4.00 -28.52 16.50
N ILE A 44 4.75 -27.46 16.84
CA ILE A 44 4.51 -26.11 16.32
C ILE A 44 4.73 -26.11 14.80
N VAL A 45 5.81 -26.74 14.34
CA VAL A 45 6.17 -26.73 12.92
C VAL A 45 5.08 -27.38 12.08
N ASP A 46 4.63 -28.57 12.50
CA ASP A 46 3.59 -29.28 11.75
C ASP A 46 2.30 -28.47 11.71
N GLU A 47 1.94 -27.82 12.82
CA GLU A 47 0.72 -27.02 12.87
C GLU A 47 0.82 -25.77 12.00
N LEU A 48 1.97 -25.09 11.99
CA LEU A 48 2.14 -23.91 11.14
C LEU A 48 2.06 -24.28 9.66
N ILE A 49 2.63 -25.43 9.29
CA ILE A 49 2.52 -25.90 7.91
C ILE A 49 1.05 -26.19 7.57
N ARG A 50 0.35 -26.90 8.43
CA ARG A 50 -1.06 -27.25 8.21
C ARG A 50 -1.93 -26.00 8.10
N ALA A 51 -1.66 -24.99 8.93
CA ALA A 51 -2.43 -23.75 8.95
C ALA A 51 -2.07 -22.80 7.81
N GLY A 52 -1.08 -23.14 6.97
CA GLY A 52 -0.69 -22.29 5.85
C GLY A 52 0.11 -21.07 6.29
N GLY A 53 0.96 -21.22 7.30
CA GLY A 53 1.72 -20.09 7.84
C GLY A 53 2.57 -19.37 6.82
N ARG A 54 3.24 -20.10 5.92
CA ARG A 54 4.06 -19.50 4.88
C ARG A 54 3.19 -18.74 3.87
N GLU A 55 2.13 -19.38 3.41
CA GLU A 55 1.24 -18.81 2.38
C GLU A 55 0.56 -17.56 2.89
N THR A 56 0.02 -17.59 4.12
CA THR A 56 -0.64 -16.41 4.69
C THR A 56 0.34 -15.26 4.92
N ARG A 57 1.59 -15.58 5.30
CA ARG A 57 2.61 -14.56 5.48
C ARG A 57 2.96 -13.90 4.14
N LEU A 58 3.11 -14.68 3.08
CA LEU A 58 3.41 -14.15 1.76
C LEU A 58 2.25 -13.33 1.22
N ASP A 59 1.03 -13.80 1.43
CA ASP A 59 -0.17 -13.06 1.03
C ASP A 59 -0.28 -11.73 1.76
N ALA A 60 0.03 -11.71 3.05
CA ALA A 60 0.01 -10.48 3.84
C ALA A 60 1.05 -9.48 3.34
N ALA A 61 2.25 -9.97 3.02
CA ALA A 61 3.31 -9.11 2.50
C ALA A 61 2.92 -8.51 1.15
N GLU A 62 2.32 -9.31 0.27
CA GLU A 62 1.87 -8.82 -1.03
C GLU A 62 0.73 -7.82 -0.89
N ALA A 63 -0.24 -8.09 -0.03
CA ALA A 63 -1.36 -7.19 0.20
C ALA A 63 -0.87 -5.85 0.77
N PHE A 64 0.13 -5.88 1.65
CA PHE A 64 0.72 -4.66 2.19
C PHE A 64 1.43 -3.87 1.09
N ARG A 65 2.16 -4.54 0.20
CA ARG A 65 2.79 -3.86 -0.93
C ARG A 65 1.76 -3.19 -1.84
N GLU A 66 0.62 -3.85 -2.07
CA GLU A 66 -0.46 -3.25 -2.85
C GLU A 66 -1.00 -1.98 -2.19
N TYR A 67 -1.17 -2.03 -0.87
CA TYR A 67 -1.59 -0.86 -0.11
C TYR A 67 -0.58 0.28 -0.26
N GLU A 68 0.70 -0.02 -0.13
CA GLU A 68 1.77 0.97 -0.29
C GLU A 68 1.77 1.57 -1.70
N ARG A 69 1.54 0.75 -2.73
CA ARG A 69 1.45 1.23 -4.11
C ARG A 69 0.26 2.18 -4.29
N ALA A 70 -0.87 1.85 -3.70
CA ALA A 70 -2.07 2.69 -3.79
C ALA A 70 -1.83 4.05 -3.12
N ILE A 71 -1.20 4.05 -1.94
CA ILE A 71 -0.82 5.28 -1.23
C ILE A 71 0.13 6.10 -2.10
N GLY A 72 1.15 5.45 -2.66
CA GLY A 72 2.13 6.14 -3.51
C GLY A 72 1.49 6.77 -4.74
N SER A 73 0.56 6.08 -5.38
CA SER A 73 -0.15 6.63 -6.53
C SER A 73 -1.00 7.84 -6.16
N MET A 74 -1.68 7.76 -5.01
CA MET A 74 -2.47 8.90 -4.53
C MET A 74 -1.57 10.10 -4.26
N ARG A 75 -0.44 9.90 -3.57
CA ARG A 75 0.50 10.97 -3.27
C ARG A 75 1.07 11.60 -4.54
N ALA A 76 1.38 10.76 -5.53
CA ALA A 76 1.86 11.25 -6.82
C ALA A 76 0.80 12.12 -7.50
N GLY A 77 -0.46 11.71 -7.42
CA GLY A 77 -1.57 12.51 -7.97
C GLY A 77 -1.70 13.86 -7.27
N VAL A 78 -1.51 13.88 -5.96
CA VAL A 78 -1.56 15.15 -5.19
C VAL A 78 -0.44 16.08 -5.65
N VAL A 79 0.78 15.55 -5.80
CA VAL A 79 1.90 16.37 -6.28
C VAL A 79 1.60 16.94 -7.65
N ARG A 80 1.10 16.10 -8.56
CA ARG A 80 0.78 16.56 -9.92
C ARG A 80 -0.29 17.66 -9.90
N ALA A 81 -1.32 17.49 -9.07
CA ALA A 81 -2.36 18.50 -8.98
C ALA A 81 -1.81 19.84 -8.45
N LEU A 82 -0.95 19.78 -7.44
CA LEU A 82 -0.34 21.00 -6.87
C LEU A 82 0.53 21.72 -7.90
N VAL A 83 1.28 20.98 -8.69
CA VAL A 83 2.16 21.58 -9.71
C VAL A 83 1.35 22.05 -10.92
N ASP A 84 0.59 21.13 -11.53
CA ASP A 84 -0.04 21.38 -12.82
C ASP A 84 -1.26 22.30 -12.73
N GLU A 85 -2.06 22.14 -11.67
CA GLU A 85 -3.28 22.92 -11.50
C GLU A 85 -3.09 24.06 -10.52
N GLY A 86 -2.27 23.86 -9.48
CA GLY A 86 -2.02 24.86 -8.46
C GLY A 86 -0.88 25.82 -8.77
N GLY A 87 -0.09 25.52 -9.78
CA GLY A 87 1.02 26.37 -10.18
C GLY A 87 2.20 26.41 -9.20
N LEU A 88 2.28 25.44 -8.29
CA LEU A 88 3.36 25.41 -7.31
C LEU A 88 4.62 24.81 -7.91
N SER A 89 5.79 25.30 -7.44
CA SER A 89 7.06 24.68 -7.77
C SER A 89 7.22 23.40 -6.95
N LEU A 90 8.14 22.52 -7.39
CA LEU A 90 8.45 21.32 -6.62
C LEU A 90 8.98 21.66 -5.23
N THR A 91 9.71 22.77 -5.09
CA THR A 91 10.19 23.24 -3.78
C THR A 91 9.02 23.57 -2.86
N ASP A 92 8.01 24.26 -3.38
CA ASP A 92 6.84 24.62 -2.59
C ASP A 92 6.02 23.38 -2.21
N VAL A 93 5.88 22.44 -3.14
CA VAL A 93 5.19 21.17 -2.87
C VAL A 93 5.90 20.41 -1.75
N ALA A 94 7.23 20.32 -1.84
CA ALA A 94 8.02 19.62 -0.83
C ALA A 94 7.81 20.22 0.55
N LYS A 95 7.79 21.55 0.64
CA LYS A 95 7.55 22.21 1.92
C LYS A 95 6.17 21.91 2.49
N ARG A 96 5.15 21.95 1.64
CA ARG A 96 3.77 21.67 2.09
C ARG A 96 3.58 20.23 2.54
N MET A 97 4.19 19.30 1.85
CA MET A 97 4.06 17.88 2.15
C MET A 97 5.07 17.39 3.19
N LYS A 98 6.01 18.25 3.58
CA LYS A 98 7.08 17.92 4.54
C LYS A 98 7.93 16.76 4.04
N ILE A 99 8.32 16.83 2.78
CA ILE A 99 9.21 15.85 2.14
C ILE A 99 10.36 16.62 1.48
N SER A 100 11.37 15.88 1.01
CA SER A 100 12.46 16.50 0.27
C SER A 100 12.00 16.90 -1.12
N ARG A 101 12.72 17.87 -1.73
CA ARG A 101 12.45 18.25 -3.10
C ARG A 101 12.65 17.07 -4.05
N GLN A 102 13.65 16.24 -3.78
CA GLN A 102 13.91 15.06 -4.59
C GLN A 102 12.75 14.07 -4.51
N ALA A 103 12.16 13.89 -3.33
CA ALA A 103 11.00 13.02 -3.16
C ALA A 103 9.80 13.57 -3.93
N ALA A 104 9.58 14.89 -3.89
CA ALA A 104 8.51 15.52 -4.65
C ALA A 104 8.71 15.32 -6.15
N ALA A 105 9.94 15.46 -6.63
CA ALA A 105 10.27 15.26 -8.04
C ALA A 105 9.99 13.82 -8.47
N ARG A 106 10.37 12.84 -7.65
CA ARG A 106 10.11 11.43 -7.96
C ARG A 106 8.61 11.14 -8.02
N LEU A 107 7.84 11.70 -7.12
CA LEU A 107 6.38 11.55 -7.15
C LEU A 107 5.78 12.15 -8.41
N TYR A 108 6.26 13.32 -8.81
CA TYR A 108 5.78 13.98 -10.02
C TYR A 108 6.09 13.14 -11.27
N GLU A 109 7.30 12.62 -11.37
CA GLU A 109 7.70 11.79 -12.51
C GLU A 109 6.91 10.48 -12.54
N ARG A 110 6.63 9.91 -11.40
CA ARG A 110 5.86 8.66 -11.30
C ARG A 110 4.47 8.82 -11.93
N VAL A 111 3.79 9.94 -11.68
CA VAL A 111 2.49 10.20 -12.26
C VAL A 111 2.60 10.33 -13.78
N ARG A 112 3.65 11.01 -14.27
CA ARG A 112 3.88 11.15 -15.70
C ARG A 112 4.06 9.80 -16.37
N GLU A 113 4.85 8.92 -15.77
CA GLU A 113 5.09 7.59 -16.30
C GLU A 113 3.78 6.80 -16.37
N ARG A 114 2.95 6.89 -15.36
CA ARG A 114 1.66 6.19 -15.35
C ARG A 114 0.72 6.75 -16.42
N GLY A 115 0.76 8.06 -16.63
CA GLY A 115 -0.02 8.67 -17.70
C GLY A 115 0.40 8.19 -19.07
N ASP A 116 1.69 7.98 -19.26
CA ASP A 116 2.25 7.50 -20.53
C ASP A 116 1.89 6.02 -20.78
N GLU A 117 1.65 5.28 -19.73
CA GLU A 117 1.24 3.87 -19.83
C GLU A 117 -0.21 3.72 -20.29
N GLY A 118 -0.95 4.81 -20.28
CA GLY A 118 -2.33 4.80 -20.70
C GLY A 118 -3.29 4.39 -19.60
N PRO A 119 -4.59 4.42 -19.91
CA PRO A 119 -5.60 4.06 -18.91
C PRO A 119 -5.58 2.58 -18.61
N ASP A 120 -5.85 2.25 -17.40
CA ASP A 120 -5.97 0.85 -16.97
C ASP A 120 -7.35 0.33 -17.18
#